data_8aa927a2464904b00de453e46ac8e2a5
#
_entry.id   8aa927a2464904b00de453e46ac8e2a5
#
_cell.length_a   1.000
_cell.length_b   1.000
_cell.length_c   1.000
_cell.angle_alpha   90.00
_cell.angle_beta   90.00
_cell.angle_gamma   90.00
#
_symmetry.space_group_name_H-M   'P 1'
#
loop_
_entity.id
_entity.type
_entity.pdbx_description
1 polymer ?
#
loop_
_entity_poly.entity_id
_entity_poly.type
_entity_poly.pdbx_seq_one_letter_code
_entity_poly.pdbx_strand_id
1 'polypeptide(L)'
;MKSICRKTLELSATFFLFAIVLDLQAADWPRFLGIHADCKSQETGLLDAWPKEGPPLEWKKVVGTGYSAPSVSNGNLVLHHRIKKEEVVESMDPSTGKTVWTFKYPSNYIDPFGYNNGPRCTPILTQDRCYVLGAEGKLYCIGMQDGREIWMRDTAKDFNIPEAFFGVGSTPLLEDDKLIVMVGGQPDSGVVAFEASTGKTIWENVGKKTWDGERKTGWRGEPFVQWQEYEKQASYASPVAATIHGQRHILCLMRQGLVSLNPDTGKENFHFWFRARVNESVNAMNPVVSGDTILISAAYYRIGSVLLKVAPGGTSVTETWRSRALEIHWTTPVLHEGNLYAFSGRNEPDARFRCVEMATGKLVWDQDESWRKSYLAPPEKYGRGSAILADNKLIVMGEAGQLGLFRPNPGMAEEISKFQVPEMKYPCWTAPVLSNHKLYLRSESRLICYDLKKN
;
A
#
# COMPACT_ATOMS: atom_id res chain seq x y z
N MET A 1 -86.88 15.82 15.33
CA MET A 1 -85.71 16.67 15.00
C MET A 1 -84.50 16.05 15.70
N LYS A 2 -83.61 15.39 14.93
CA LYS A 2 -82.46 14.63 15.45
C LYS A 2 -81.19 15.52 15.39
N SER A 3 -80.60 15.80 16.57
CA SER A 3 -79.33 16.47 16.72
C SER A 3 -78.21 15.49 16.43
N ILE A 4 -77.32 15.83 15.46
CA ILE A 4 -76.12 15.08 15.12
C ILE A 4 -74.95 15.69 15.88
N CYS A 5 -74.45 14.93 16.84
CA CYS A 5 -73.24 15.27 17.59
C CYS A 5 -72.00 14.85 16.75
N ARG A 6 -71.19 15.79 16.25
CA ARG A 6 -69.88 15.55 15.62
C ARG A 6 -68.82 15.38 16.71
N LYS A 7 -68.24 14.20 16.80
CA LYS A 7 -67.01 13.96 17.57
C LYS A 7 -65.81 14.27 16.67
N THR A 8 -65.06 15.27 17.04
CA THR A 8 -63.74 15.56 16.48
C THR A 8 -62.73 14.61 17.12
N LEU A 9 -62.08 13.80 16.28
CA LEU A 9 -60.95 12.96 16.67
C LEU A 9 -59.67 13.77 16.51
N GLU A 10 -59.01 14.13 17.61
CA GLU A 10 -57.68 14.70 17.60
C GLU A 10 -56.65 13.56 17.47
N LEU A 11 -55.97 13.50 16.32
CA LEU A 11 -54.83 12.61 16.09
C LEU A 11 -53.55 13.34 16.59
N SER A 12 -53.11 12.98 17.76
CA SER A 12 -51.75 13.38 18.23
C SER A 12 -50.71 12.50 17.50
N ALA A 13 -50.04 13.10 16.53
CA ALA A 13 -48.89 12.51 15.88
C ALA A 13 -47.64 12.74 16.76
N THR A 14 -47.22 11.71 17.50
CA THR A 14 -45.96 11.72 18.24
C THR A 14 -44.86 11.41 17.24
N PHE A 15 -44.12 12.42 16.83
CA PHE A 15 -42.87 12.27 16.07
C PHE A 15 -41.78 11.74 17.01
N PHE A 16 -41.47 10.46 16.87
CA PHE A 16 -40.23 9.89 17.41
C PHE A 16 -39.06 10.38 16.53
N LEU A 17 -38.32 11.35 17.00
CA LEU A 17 -36.99 11.67 16.46
C LEU A 17 -36.07 10.49 16.80
N PHE A 18 -35.86 9.58 15.85
CA PHE A 18 -34.73 8.68 15.92
C PHE A 18 -33.46 9.54 15.68
N ALA A 19 -32.78 9.92 16.75
CA ALA A 19 -31.41 10.37 16.67
C ALA A 19 -30.60 9.17 16.17
N ILE A 20 -30.25 9.17 14.87
CA ILE A 20 -29.21 8.31 14.33
C ILE A 20 -27.93 8.82 14.98
N VAL A 21 -27.53 8.18 16.07
CA VAL A 21 -26.15 8.26 16.56
C VAL A 21 -25.34 7.57 15.46
N LEU A 22 -24.80 8.36 14.55
CA LEU A 22 -23.69 7.91 13.72
C LEU A 22 -22.55 7.63 14.71
N ASP A 23 -22.44 6.39 15.16
CA ASP A 23 -21.18 5.89 15.67
C ASP A 23 -20.16 6.18 14.56
N LEU A 24 -19.36 7.21 14.77
CA LEU A 24 -18.11 7.38 14.05
C LEU A 24 -17.26 6.17 14.43
N GLN A 25 -17.48 5.05 13.74
CA GLN A 25 -16.55 3.93 13.81
C GLN A 25 -15.22 4.52 13.39
N ALA A 26 -14.33 4.57 14.35
CA ALA A 26 -12.95 4.94 14.09
C ALA A 26 -12.45 4.10 12.90
N ALA A 27 -11.78 4.75 11.96
CA ALA A 27 -11.46 4.14 10.68
C ALA A 27 -10.49 3.00 10.88
N ASP A 28 -10.89 1.79 10.51
CA ASP A 28 -10.00 0.64 10.40
C ASP A 28 -8.92 0.87 9.33
N TRP A 29 -7.80 0.18 9.47
CA TRP A 29 -6.73 0.14 8.47
C TRP A 29 -6.48 -1.32 8.07
N PRO A 30 -7.43 -1.96 7.36
CA PRO A 30 -7.49 -3.42 7.24
C PRO A 30 -6.50 -4.02 6.24
N ARG A 31 -5.76 -3.19 5.49
CA ARG A 31 -4.82 -3.60 4.44
C ARG A 31 -3.77 -2.53 4.17
N PHE A 32 -2.83 -2.86 3.27
CA PHE A 32 -1.77 -1.96 2.84
C PHE A 32 -2.31 -0.63 2.31
N LEU A 33 -1.82 0.48 2.87
CA LEU A 33 -2.16 1.87 2.54
C LEU A 33 -3.61 2.26 2.84
N GLY A 34 -4.29 1.56 3.76
CA GLY A 34 -5.62 1.91 4.24
C GLY A 34 -6.76 1.27 3.46
N ILE A 35 -7.98 1.63 3.83
CA ILE A 35 -9.21 0.96 3.34
C ILE A 35 -9.35 1.02 1.81
N HIS A 36 -8.88 2.10 1.19
CA HIS A 36 -8.90 2.31 -0.26
C HIS A 36 -7.53 2.14 -0.93
N ALA A 37 -6.49 1.72 -0.19
CA ALA A 37 -5.11 1.61 -0.66
C ALA A 37 -4.55 2.92 -1.27
N ASP A 38 -4.97 4.06 -0.74
CA ASP A 38 -4.67 5.42 -1.24
C ASP A 38 -3.88 6.30 -0.26
N CYS A 39 -3.33 5.71 0.81
CA CYS A 39 -2.59 6.40 1.87
C CYS A 39 -3.44 7.39 2.69
N LYS A 40 -4.75 7.20 2.78
CA LYS A 40 -5.65 8.13 3.48
C LYS A 40 -6.46 7.47 4.58
N SER A 41 -6.65 8.23 5.67
CA SER A 41 -7.61 7.94 6.73
C SER A 41 -8.73 8.97 6.72
N GLN A 42 -9.92 8.54 7.06
CA GLN A 42 -11.08 9.42 7.28
C GLN A 42 -11.15 9.97 8.72
N GLU A 43 -10.21 9.59 9.56
CA GLU A 43 -10.17 10.05 10.94
C GLU A 43 -9.92 11.56 11.05
N THR A 44 -10.58 12.16 11.99
CA THR A 44 -10.48 13.59 12.35
C THR A 44 -10.22 13.73 13.85
N GLY A 45 -9.96 14.95 14.32
CA GLY A 45 -9.69 15.20 15.74
C GLY A 45 -8.30 14.73 16.17
N LEU A 46 -7.35 14.74 15.25
CA LEU A 46 -5.94 14.45 15.54
C LEU A 46 -5.20 15.69 16.07
N LEU A 47 -4.13 15.47 16.83
CA LEU A 47 -3.24 16.53 17.30
C LEU A 47 -2.88 17.49 16.17
N ASP A 48 -2.96 18.79 16.43
CA ASP A 48 -2.58 19.84 15.47
C ASP A 48 -1.05 19.97 15.35
N ALA A 49 -0.35 19.63 16.42
CA ALA A 49 1.11 19.54 16.51
C ALA A 49 1.44 18.57 17.65
N TRP A 50 2.61 17.98 17.64
CA TRP A 50 3.12 17.26 18.80
C TRP A 50 4.28 18.02 19.45
N PRO A 51 4.46 17.82 20.77
CA PRO A 51 5.55 18.45 21.50
C PRO A 51 6.91 17.94 21.03
N LYS A 52 7.98 18.59 21.47
CA LYS A 52 9.36 18.22 21.13
C LYS A 52 9.69 16.78 21.48
N GLU A 53 9.06 16.24 22.51
CA GLU A 53 9.18 14.88 23.00
C GLU A 53 8.37 13.86 22.17
N GLY A 54 7.63 14.33 21.16
CA GLY A 54 6.75 13.53 20.32
C GLY A 54 5.33 13.38 20.84
N PRO A 55 4.45 12.71 20.11
CA PRO A 55 3.10 12.42 20.58
C PRO A 55 3.13 11.43 21.76
N PRO A 56 2.05 11.34 22.56
CA PRO A 56 1.97 10.42 23.70
C PRO A 56 2.21 8.98 23.30
N LEU A 57 3.19 8.33 23.95
CA LEU A 57 3.51 6.94 23.73
C LEU A 57 2.49 6.05 24.46
N GLU A 58 1.82 5.15 23.72
CA GLU A 58 0.92 4.15 24.31
C GLU A 58 1.70 2.90 24.70
N TRP A 59 2.37 2.30 23.74
CA TRP A 59 3.17 1.10 23.97
C TRP A 59 4.25 0.93 22.88
N LYS A 60 5.23 0.07 23.19
CA LYS A 60 6.26 -0.37 22.25
C LYS A 60 6.52 -1.85 22.41
N LYS A 61 6.87 -2.53 21.31
CA LYS A 61 7.13 -3.96 21.27
C LYS A 61 8.32 -4.30 20.39
N VAL A 62 9.11 -5.27 20.84
CA VAL A 62 10.13 -5.92 20.00
C VAL A 62 9.42 -6.91 19.08
N VAL A 63 9.66 -6.82 17.79
CA VAL A 63 9.10 -7.70 16.76
C VAL A 63 10.20 -8.33 15.92
N GLY A 64 9.87 -9.31 15.13
CA GLY A 64 10.79 -9.93 14.19
C GLY A 64 10.99 -9.08 12.93
N THR A 65 11.94 -9.47 12.08
CA THR A 65 12.31 -8.75 10.86
C THR A 65 11.20 -8.79 9.80
N GLY A 66 11.21 -7.82 8.90
CA GLY A 66 10.30 -7.68 7.77
C GLY A 66 9.97 -6.21 7.48
N TYR A 67 9.33 -5.98 6.33
CA TYR A 67 8.87 -4.65 5.90
C TYR A 67 7.34 -4.57 5.78
N SER A 68 6.63 -5.61 6.16
CA SER A 68 5.17 -5.62 6.21
C SER A 68 4.66 -4.58 7.19
N ALA A 69 3.68 -3.77 6.80
CA ALA A 69 2.97 -2.90 7.74
C ALA A 69 2.03 -3.73 8.63
N PRO A 70 1.68 -3.28 9.84
CA PRO A 70 0.55 -3.85 10.56
C PRO A 70 -0.76 -3.50 9.86
N SER A 71 -1.78 -4.32 10.07
CA SER A 71 -3.17 -4.01 9.71
C SER A 71 -4.03 -4.01 10.96
N VAL A 72 -5.01 -3.11 11.01
CA VAL A 72 -5.92 -2.97 12.16
C VAL A 72 -7.35 -3.05 11.69
N SER A 73 -8.14 -3.95 12.24
CA SER A 73 -9.57 -4.06 11.96
C SER A 73 -10.30 -4.77 13.10
N ASN A 74 -11.53 -4.32 13.38
CA ASN A 74 -12.42 -4.93 14.37
C ASN A 74 -11.72 -5.21 15.73
N GLY A 75 -10.92 -4.26 16.23
CA GLY A 75 -10.22 -4.39 17.50
C GLY A 75 -9.05 -5.36 17.52
N ASN A 76 -8.55 -5.77 16.35
CA ASN A 76 -7.36 -6.60 16.21
C ASN A 76 -6.28 -5.85 15.45
N LEU A 77 -5.03 -5.93 15.92
CA LEU A 77 -3.86 -5.50 15.18
C LEU A 77 -3.08 -6.76 14.77
N VAL A 78 -2.84 -6.93 13.48
CA VAL A 78 -2.11 -8.09 12.96
C VAL A 78 -0.83 -7.65 12.28
N LEU A 79 0.29 -8.27 12.65
CA LEU A 79 1.60 -8.07 12.05
C LEU A 79 2.13 -9.38 11.47
N HIS A 80 2.68 -9.31 10.26
CA HIS A 80 3.43 -10.40 9.64
C HIS A 80 4.93 -10.09 9.71
N HIS A 81 5.70 -10.92 10.38
CA HIS A 81 7.13 -10.72 10.61
C HIS A 81 7.89 -12.06 10.65
N ARG A 82 9.22 -12.02 10.74
CA ARG A 82 10.03 -13.24 10.80
C ARG A 82 10.85 -13.30 12.08
N ILE A 83 10.78 -14.43 12.78
CA ILE A 83 11.62 -14.77 13.93
C ILE A 83 12.46 -16.00 13.57
N LYS A 84 13.79 -15.81 13.47
CA LYS A 84 14.72 -16.88 13.07
C LYS A 84 14.35 -17.48 11.70
N LYS A 85 13.92 -18.75 11.66
CA LYS A 85 13.56 -19.50 10.45
C LYS A 85 12.03 -19.64 10.27
N GLU A 86 11.24 -18.85 10.99
CA GLU A 86 9.78 -18.91 10.90
C GLU A 86 9.23 -17.53 10.55
N GLU A 87 8.34 -17.47 9.58
CA GLU A 87 7.43 -16.35 9.43
C GLU A 87 6.29 -16.49 10.43
N VAL A 88 5.94 -15.39 11.05
CA VAL A 88 5.00 -15.32 12.18
C VAL A 88 3.93 -14.30 11.85
N VAL A 89 2.69 -14.72 11.87
CA VAL A 89 1.52 -13.83 11.86
C VAL A 89 1.09 -13.70 13.31
N GLU A 90 1.16 -12.49 13.83
CA GLU A 90 0.86 -12.20 15.23
C GLU A 90 -0.33 -11.24 15.31
N SER A 91 -1.40 -11.70 15.96
CA SER A 91 -2.52 -10.83 16.35
C SER A 91 -2.27 -10.28 17.74
N MET A 92 -2.54 -9.00 17.90
CA MET A 92 -2.32 -8.24 19.12
C MET A 92 -3.54 -7.39 19.46
N ASP A 93 -3.72 -7.14 20.73
CA ASP A 93 -4.61 -6.06 21.20
C ASP A 93 -4.02 -4.71 20.80
N PRO A 94 -4.73 -3.88 20.02
CA PRO A 94 -4.19 -2.63 19.48
C PRO A 94 -3.92 -1.58 20.57
N SER A 95 -4.56 -1.68 21.73
CA SER A 95 -4.40 -0.72 22.83
C SER A 95 -3.20 -1.03 23.72
N THR A 96 -2.76 -2.28 23.76
CA THR A 96 -1.70 -2.74 24.69
C THR A 96 -0.50 -3.39 24.01
N GLY A 97 -0.61 -3.75 22.72
CA GLY A 97 0.41 -4.52 22.01
C GLY A 97 0.57 -5.95 22.51
N LYS A 98 -0.32 -6.44 23.41
CA LYS A 98 -0.26 -7.81 23.91
C LYS A 98 -0.71 -8.79 22.85
N THR A 99 0.04 -9.89 22.69
CA THR A 99 -0.28 -10.97 21.77
C THR A 99 -1.58 -11.66 22.18
N VAL A 100 -2.49 -11.82 21.22
CA VAL A 100 -3.74 -12.58 21.36
C VAL A 100 -3.53 -14.01 20.84
N TRP A 101 -3.03 -14.14 19.61
CA TRP A 101 -2.66 -15.42 19.01
C TRP A 101 -1.48 -15.26 18.05
N THR A 102 -0.84 -16.39 17.72
CA THR A 102 0.22 -16.44 16.71
C THR A 102 0.02 -17.65 15.81
N PHE A 103 0.21 -17.44 14.49
CA PHE A 103 0.35 -18.49 13.50
C PHE A 103 1.78 -18.46 12.94
N LYS A 104 2.42 -19.63 12.78
CA LYS A 104 3.83 -19.73 12.37
C LYS A 104 4.01 -20.78 11.32
N TYR A 105 4.92 -20.50 10.39
CA TYR A 105 5.32 -21.47 9.36
C TYR A 105 6.81 -21.30 8.98
N PRO A 106 7.48 -22.37 8.54
CA PRO A 106 8.89 -22.30 8.18
C PRO A 106 9.11 -21.47 6.91
N SER A 107 10.21 -20.68 6.94
CA SER A 107 10.71 -19.91 5.79
C SER A 107 12.22 -20.03 5.72
N ASN A 108 12.71 -20.39 4.53
CA ASN A 108 14.12 -20.48 4.21
C ASN A 108 14.61 -19.31 3.36
N TYR A 109 13.74 -18.33 3.09
CA TYR A 109 14.11 -17.17 2.29
C TYR A 109 15.35 -16.46 2.84
N ILE A 110 16.29 -16.17 1.95
CA ILE A 110 17.48 -15.35 2.20
C ILE A 110 17.51 -14.28 1.13
N ASP A 111 17.51 -13.01 1.55
CA ASP A 111 17.58 -11.90 0.61
C ASP A 111 18.96 -11.86 -0.07
N PRO A 112 19.04 -11.96 -1.41
CA PRO A 112 20.30 -12.04 -2.11
C PRO A 112 21.10 -10.74 -2.13
N PHE A 113 20.48 -9.62 -1.73
CA PHE A 113 21.11 -8.29 -1.69
C PHE A 113 21.45 -7.82 -0.27
N GLY A 114 21.23 -8.68 0.73
CA GLY A 114 21.58 -8.38 2.12
C GLY A 114 20.58 -7.52 2.88
N TYR A 115 19.37 -7.33 2.35
CA TYR A 115 18.24 -6.79 3.12
C TYR A 115 17.71 -7.84 4.10
N ASN A 116 16.66 -7.52 4.85
CA ASN A 116 16.14 -8.52 5.78
C ASN A 116 15.37 -9.65 5.08
N ASN A 117 15.32 -10.80 5.75
CA ASN A 117 14.71 -12.03 5.26
C ASN A 117 13.22 -12.18 5.61
N GLY A 118 12.61 -11.17 6.21
CA GLY A 118 11.21 -11.24 6.63
C GLY A 118 10.21 -10.87 5.54
N PRO A 119 8.93 -11.05 5.79
CA PRO A 119 7.87 -10.76 4.84
C PRO A 119 7.75 -9.25 4.54
N ARG A 120 7.30 -8.94 3.32
CA ARG A 120 7.08 -7.58 2.83
C ARG A 120 5.60 -7.27 2.69
N CYS A 121 4.78 -8.28 2.44
CA CYS A 121 3.35 -8.11 2.22
C CYS A 121 2.62 -7.83 3.54
N THR A 122 1.75 -6.83 3.51
CA THR A 122 0.90 -6.46 4.64
C THR A 122 -0.28 -7.42 4.77
N PRO A 123 -0.68 -7.85 5.97
CA PRO A 123 -1.88 -8.65 6.16
C PRO A 123 -3.14 -7.96 5.63
N ILE A 124 -4.09 -8.72 5.11
CA ILE A 124 -5.44 -8.23 4.77
C ILE A 124 -6.41 -8.82 5.78
N LEU A 125 -7.17 -7.96 6.42
CA LEU A 125 -8.12 -8.35 7.46
C LEU A 125 -9.56 -8.17 6.99
N THR A 126 -10.38 -9.19 7.25
CA THR A 126 -11.82 -9.11 7.25
C THR A 126 -12.34 -9.33 8.68
N GLN A 127 -13.65 -9.40 8.85
CA GLN A 127 -14.23 -9.67 10.16
C GLN A 127 -13.80 -11.03 10.73
N ASP A 128 -13.66 -12.04 9.86
CA ASP A 128 -13.44 -13.44 10.23
C ASP A 128 -12.12 -14.03 9.74
N ARG A 129 -11.39 -13.36 8.84
CA ARG A 129 -10.20 -13.90 8.17
C ARG A 129 -9.05 -12.91 8.07
N CYS A 130 -7.85 -13.47 8.08
CA CYS A 130 -6.61 -12.80 7.79
C CYS A 130 -5.92 -13.50 6.60
N TYR A 131 -5.55 -12.73 5.58
CA TYR A 131 -4.78 -13.26 4.44
C TYR A 131 -3.36 -12.70 4.51
N VAL A 132 -2.38 -13.58 4.36
CA VAL A 132 -0.96 -13.21 4.36
C VAL A 132 -0.21 -13.91 3.23
N LEU A 133 0.73 -13.21 2.64
CA LEU A 133 1.62 -13.74 1.61
C LEU A 133 3.06 -13.61 2.08
N GLY A 134 3.74 -14.74 2.24
CA GLY A 134 5.11 -14.83 2.73
C GLY A 134 6.16 -14.51 1.67
N ALA A 135 7.41 -14.34 2.10
CA ALA A 135 8.53 -13.97 1.23
C ALA A 135 8.84 -15.03 0.16
N GLU A 136 8.48 -16.29 0.38
CA GLU A 136 8.63 -17.41 -0.56
C GLU A 136 7.37 -17.68 -1.41
N GLY A 137 6.31 -16.86 -1.28
CA GLY A 137 5.07 -17.04 -2.03
C GLY A 137 4.07 -18.00 -1.38
N LYS A 138 4.22 -18.33 -0.11
CA LYS A 138 3.21 -19.07 0.65
C LYS A 138 2.06 -18.14 1.03
N LEU A 139 0.88 -18.40 0.46
CA LEU A 139 -0.35 -17.65 0.70
C LEU A 139 -1.22 -18.40 1.69
N TYR A 140 -1.56 -17.77 2.80
CA TYR A 140 -2.41 -18.35 3.85
C TYR A 140 -3.68 -17.54 4.06
N CYS A 141 -4.77 -18.25 4.32
CA CYS A 141 -5.97 -17.75 4.95
C CYS A 141 -6.05 -18.29 6.37
N ILE A 142 -6.19 -17.40 7.34
CA ILE A 142 -6.13 -17.71 8.77
C ILE A 142 -7.40 -17.16 9.42
N GLY A 143 -7.97 -17.89 10.36
CA GLY A 143 -9.11 -17.43 11.15
C GLY A 143 -8.72 -16.30 12.09
N MET A 144 -9.47 -15.19 12.09
CA MET A 144 -9.19 -14.03 12.94
C MET A 144 -9.38 -14.30 14.42
N GLN A 145 -10.27 -15.23 14.78
CA GLN A 145 -10.62 -15.52 16.18
C GLN A 145 -9.50 -16.27 16.94
N ASP A 146 -8.86 -17.23 16.28
CA ASP A 146 -7.98 -18.22 16.93
C ASP A 146 -6.64 -18.43 16.23
N GLY A 147 -6.40 -17.78 15.10
CA GLY A 147 -5.16 -17.91 14.34
C GLY A 147 -4.99 -19.26 13.64
N ARG A 148 -6.05 -20.06 13.45
CA ARG A 148 -5.97 -21.35 12.78
C ARG A 148 -5.92 -21.19 11.27
N GLU A 149 -5.14 -22.04 10.62
CA GLU A 149 -5.13 -22.15 9.16
C GLU A 149 -6.51 -22.62 8.66
N ILE A 150 -7.04 -21.89 7.69
CA ILE A 150 -8.25 -22.27 6.94
C ILE A 150 -7.85 -22.95 5.64
N TRP A 151 -6.94 -22.32 4.89
CA TRP A 151 -6.34 -22.89 3.68
C TRP A 151 -4.97 -22.27 3.40
N MET A 152 -4.17 -22.96 2.55
CA MET A 152 -2.84 -22.53 2.10
C MET A 152 -2.65 -22.84 0.62
N ARG A 153 -1.88 -21.96 -0.06
CA ARG A 153 -1.36 -22.16 -1.41
C ARG A 153 0.13 -21.87 -1.45
N ASP A 154 0.88 -22.74 -2.06
CA ASP A 154 2.29 -22.52 -2.38
C ASP A 154 2.37 -21.96 -3.81
N THR A 155 2.24 -20.62 -3.95
CA THR A 155 2.16 -20.00 -5.27
C THR A 155 3.41 -20.20 -6.11
N ALA A 156 4.58 -20.35 -5.47
CA ALA A 156 5.82 -20.61 -6.17
C ALA A 156 5.82 -21.96 -6.88
N LYS A 157 5.24 -22.99 -6.25
CA LYS A 157 5.10 -24.32 -6.86
C LYS A 157 3.95 -24.38 -7.85
N ASP A 158 2.82 -23.72 -7.53
CA ASP A 158 1.61 -23.82 -8.32
C ASP A 158 1.75 -23.14 -9.70
N PHE A 159 2.56 -22.07 -9.81
CA PHE A 159 2.58 -21.19 -10.99
C PHE A 159 3.97 -21.03 -11.64
N ASN A 160 4.93 -21.90 -11.38
CA ASN A 160 6.26 -21.86 -11.99
C ASN A 160 6.90 -20.45 -11.95
N ILE A 161 7.05 -19.90 -10.74
CA ILE A 161 7.52 -18.54 -10.54
C ILE A 161 9.05 -18.49 -10.61
N PRO A 162 9.65 -17.65 -11.50
CA PRO A 162 11.08 -17.39 -11.49
C PRO A 162 11.48 -16.69 -10.20
N GLU A 163 12.69 -16.97 -9.70
CA GLU A 163 13.21 -16.31 -8.50
C GLU A 163 13.17 -14.77 -8.65
N ALA A 164 12.51 -14.09 -7.69
CA ALA A 164 12.41 -12.64 -7.65
C ALA A 164 13.67 -12.02 -7.04
N PHE A 165 13.93 -10.73 -7.32
CA PHE A 165 15.08 -10.01 -6.77
C PHE A 165 15.06 -9.93 -5.24
N PHE A 166 13.87 -9.63 -4.66
CA PHE A 166 13.72 -9.34 -3.23
C PHE A 166 12.65 -10.24 -2.57
N GLY A 167 12.43 -11.44 -3.09
CA GLY A 167 11.33 -12.31 -2.68
C GLY A 167 9.97 -11.76 -3.14
N VAL A 168 8.90 -12.25 -2.54
CA VAL A 168 7.53 -11.78 -2.82
C VAL A 168 7.26 -10.51 -2.02
N GLY A 169 6.85 -9.44 -2.69
CA GLY A 169 6.64 -8.13 -2.07
C GLY A 169 5.34 -7.43 -2.45
N SER A 170 4.56 -8.00 -3.36
CA SER A 170 3.25 -7.47 -3.76
C SER A 170 2.17 -7.93 -2.75
N THR A 171 1.61 -7.00 -2.00
CA THR A 171 0.47 -7.31 -1.12
C THR A 171 -0.74 -7.68 -1.97
N PRO A 172 -1.43 -8.80 -1.71
CA PRO A 172 -2.66 -9.17 -2.41
C PRO A 172 -3.76 -8.10 -2.31
N LEU A 173 -4.73 -8.18 -3.19
CA LEU A 173 -5.94 -7.37 -3.14
C LEU A 173 -7.14 -8.28 -2.89
N LEU A 174 -7.92 -7.98 -1.86
CA LEU A 174 -9.25 -8.58 -1.69
C LEU A 174 -10.27 -7.69 -2.39
N GLU A 175 -10.92 -8.23 -3.40
CA GLU A 175 -11.98 -7.60 -4.18
C GLU A 175 -13.19 -8.53 -4.21
N ASP A 176 -14.27 -8.13 -3.55
CA ASP A 176 -15.43 -8.96 -3.27
C ASP A 176 -15.02 -10.31 -2.62
N ASP A 177 -15.28 -11.41 -3.28
CA ASP A 177 -14.93 -12.78 -2.87
C ASP A 177 -13.63 -13.31 -3.44
N LYS A 178 -12.84 -12.45 -4.11
CA LYS A 178 -11.62 -12.82 -4.82
C LYS A 178 -10.37 -12.22 -4.17
N LEU A 179 -9.38 -13.05 -3.95
CA LEU A 179 -8.04 -12.63 -3.54
C LEU A 179 -7.15 -12.59 -4.77
N ILE A 180 -6.81 -11.38 -5.23
CA ILE A 180 -6.03 -11.16 -6.46
C ILE A 180 -4.57 -10.96 -6.08
N VAL A 181 -3.69 -11.75 -6.66
CA VAL A 181 -2.28 -11.85 -6.30
C VAL A 181 -1.42 -11.70 -7.55
N MET A 182 -0.46 -10.78 -7.51
CA MET A 182 0.56 -10.65 -8.54
C MET A 182 1.68 -11.67 -8.27
N VAL A 183 1.47 -12.91 -8.64
CA VAL A 183 2.40 -14.02 -8.35
C VAL A 183 3.62 -14.02 -9.25
N GLY A 184 3.53 -13.48 -10.47
CA GLY A 184 4.65 -13.47 -11.43
C GLY A 184 4.91 -14.83 -12.09
N GLY A 185 3.92 -15.69 -12.15
CA GLY A 185 4.04 -17.04 -12.73
C GLY A 185 4.20 -17.04 -14.24
N GLN A 186 4.79 -18.10 -14.75
CA GLN A 186 5.13 -18.29 -16.16
C GLN A 186 4.31 -19.44 -16.77
N PRO A 187 3.94 -19.36 -18.07
CA PRO A 187 4.20 -18.28 -19.02
C PRO A 187 3.19 -17.11 -18.96
N ASP A 188 1.97 -17.34 -18.48
CA ASP A 188 0.84 -16.40 -18.54
C ASP A 188 0.04 -16.34 -17.21
N SER A 189 0.69 -16.64 -16.08
CA SER A 189 0.08 -16.63 -14.73
C SER A 189 0.68 -15.53 -13.87
N GLY A 190 1.00 -14.37 -14.45
CA GLY A 190 1.57 -13.24 -13.71
C GLY A 190 0.66 -12.69 -12.63
N VAL A 191 -0.67 -12.72 -12.86
CA VAL A 191 -1.73 -12.35 -11.91
C VAL A 191 -2.72 -13.49 -11.80
N VAL A 192 -3.08 -13.85 -10.59
CA VAL A 192 -4.01 -14.95 -10.29
C VAL A 192 -5.07 -14.46 -9.30
N ALA A 193 -6.31 -14.80 -9.56
CA ALA A 193 -7.39 -14.66 -8.60
C ALA A 193 -7.75 -15.99 -7.95
N PHE A 194 -7.80 -15.99 -6.64
CA PHE A 194 -8.23 -17.11 -5.83
C PHE A 194 -9.60 -16.80 -5.21
N GLU A 195 -10.45 -17.81 -5.08
CA GLU A 195 -11.61 -17.71 -4.22
C GLU A 195 -11.16 -17.49 -2.78
N ALA A 196 -11.54 -16.36 -2.19
CA ALA A 196 -11.06 -15.97 -0.86
C ALA A 196 -11.44 -16.97 0.23
N SER A 197 -12.56 -17.68 0.04
CA SER A 197 -13.05 -18.68 1.01
C SER A 197 -12.30 -19.99 1.00
N THR A 198 -11.76 -20.42 -0.13
CA THR A 198 -11.21 -21.79 -0.31
C THR A 198 -9.78 -21.83 -0.84
N GLY A 199 -9.26 -20.71 -1.38
CA GLY A 199 -7.97 -20.66 -2.06
C GLY A 199 -7.96 -21.32 -3.44
N LYS A 200 -9.11 -21.73 -4.00
CA LYS A 200 -9.18 -22.27 -5.36
C LYS A 200 -8.92 -21.19 -6.38
N THR A 201 -8.18 -21.51 -7.43
CA THR A 201 -7.94 -20.60 -8.56
C THR A 201 -9.24 -20.37 -9.32
N ILE A 202 -9.61 -19.10 -9.51
CA ILE A 202 -10.77 -18.68 -10.32
C ILE A 202 -10.32 -18.40 -11.75
N TRP A 203 -9.28 -17.55 -11.88
CA TRP A 203 -8.66 -17.24 -13.16
C TRP A 203 -7.19 -16.90 -12.98
N GLU A 204 -6.41 -17.01 -14.06
CA GLU A 204 -5.02 -16.59 -14.18
C GLU A 204 -4.81 -15.88 -15.52
N ASN A 205 -3.98 -14.85 -15.54
CA ASN A 205 -3.62 -14.12 -16.74
C ASN A 205 -2.33 -13.32 -16.52
N VAL A 206 -1.90 -12.59 -17.54
CA VAL A 206 -0.72 -11.73 -17.63
C VAL A 206 0.58 -12.54 -17.77
N GLY A 207 1.28 -12.28 -18.85
CA GLY A 207 2.56 -12.91 -19.09
C GLY A 207 3.05 -12.72 -20.51
N LYS A 208 3.55 -13.80 -21.11
CA LYS A 208 4.14 -13.79 -22.45
C LYS A 208 3.19 -13.20 -23.50
N LYS A 209 1.92 -13.61 -23.47
CA LYS A 209 0.90 -13.12 -24.42
C LYS A 209 0.60 -11.64 -24.26
N THR A 210 0.57 -11.13 -23.02
CA THR A 210 0.35 -9.71 -22.73
C THR A 210 1.44 -8.83 -23.35
N TRP A 211 2.69 -9.29 -23.29
CA TRP A 211 3.86 -8.53 -23.71
C TRP A 211 4.40 -8.91 -25.09
N ASP A 212 3.70 -9.79 -25.82
CA ASP A 212 4.11 -10.18 -27.16
C ASP A 212 4.07 -9.00 -28.12
N GLY A 213 5.17 -8.79 -28.86
CA GLY A 213 5.32 -7.64 -29.75
C GLY A 213 5.71 -6.32 -29.06
N GLU A 214 5.74 -6.27 -27.73
CA GLU A 214 6.13 -5.08 -26.98
C GLU A 214 7.64 -4.78 -27.07
N ARG A 215 8.00 -3.60 -26.56
CA ARG A 215 9.36 -3.08 -26.68
C ARG A 215 10.39 -3.96 -26.01
N LYS A 216 11.55 -3.98 -26.60
CA LYS A 216 12.74 -4.66 -26.07
C LYS A 216 13.41 -3.80 -25.01
N THR A 217 14.00 -4.43 -23.99
CA THR A 217 14.89 -3.77 -23.03
C THR A 217 16.32 -3.68 -23.58
N GLY A 218 17.14 -2.79 -23.07
CA GLY A 218 18.53 -2.60 -23.44
C GLY A 218 18.91 -1.12 -23.48
N TRP A 219 20.20 -0.81 -23.40
CA TRP A 219 20.73 0.53 -23.54
C TRP A 219 20.72 0.96 -25.01
N ARG A 220 20.72 2.27 -25.24
CA ARG A 220 20.86 2.81 -26.61
C ARG A 220 22.20 2.34 -27.20
N GLY A 221 22.14 1.64 -28.32
CA GLY A 221 23.31 1.08 -29.00
C GLY A 221 23.63 -0.37 -28.66
N GLU A 222 22.99 -0.97 -27.65
CA GLU A 222 23.06 -2.39 -27.34
C GLU A 222 21.92 -3.18 -28.00
N PRO A 223 22.09 -4.49 -28.21
CA PRO A 223 20.99 -5.36 -28.64
C PRO A 223 19.84 -5.27 -27.64
N PHE A 224 18.62 -5.08 -28.12
CA PHE A 224 17.44 -5.12 -27.27
C PHE A 224 17.24 -6.54 -26.74
N VAL A 225 17.06 -6.69 -25.44
CA VAL A 225 16.65 -7.94 -24.82
C VAL A 225 15.15 -8.09 -25.01
N GLN A 226 14.72 -9.10 -25.74
CA GLN A 226 13.30 -9.43 -25.83
C GLN A 226 12.82 -9.98 -24.50
N TRP A 227 11.57 -9.72 -24.16
CA TRP A 227 10.94 -10.40 -23.05
C TRP A 227 10.96 -11.92 -23.30
N GLN A 228 11.30 -12.68 -22.27
CA GLN A 228 11.49 -14.13 -22.37
C GLN A 228 10.69 -14.83 -21.29
N GLU A 229 10.36 -16.10 -21.51
CA GLU A 229 9.55 -16.90 -20.58
C GLU A 229 10.14 -17.01 -19.18
N TYR A 230 11.46 -17.03 -19.08
CA TYR A 230 12.18 -17.09 -17.79
C TYR A 230 12.41 -15.69 -17.17
N GLU A 231 11.96 -14.64 -17.82
CA GLU A 231 12.15 -13.31 -17.25
C GLU A 231 11.25 -13.09 -16.02
N LYS A 232 11.81 -12.49 -14.98
CA LYS A 232 11.10 -12.16 -13.75
C LYS A 232 9.94 -11.22 -14.05
N GLN A 233 8.72 -11.64 -13.76
CA GLN A 233 7.52 -10.82 -13.90
C GLN A 233 7.12 -10.14 -12.60
N ALA A 234 7.60 -10.65 -11.47
CA ALA A 234 7.24 -10.14 -10.15
C ALA A 234 7.50 -8.65 -10.03
N SER A 235 6.52 -7.94 -9.52
CA SER A 235 6.57 -6.53 -9.14
C SER A 235 6.51 -6.43 -7.62
N TYR A 236 6.84 -5.26 -7.11
CA TYR A 236 6.73 -4.91 -5.69
C TYR A 236 5.63 -3.87 -5.45
N ALA A 237 4.95 -3.44 -6.50
CA ALA A 237 3.67 -2.75 -6.41
C ALA A 237 2.57 -3.74 -6.01
N SER A 238 1.53 -3.25 -5.37
CA SER A 238 0.33 -4.05 -5.08
C SER A 238 -0.80 -3.71 -6.05
N PRO A 239 -1.69 -4.66 -6.39
CA PRO A 239 -2.82 -4.40 -7.26
C PRO A 239 -3.79 -3.41 -6.60
N VAL A 240 -4.38 -2.54 -7.40
CA VAL A 240 -5.36 -1.53 -6.98
C VAL A 240 -6.65 -1.72 -7.77
N ALA A 241 -7.78 -1.72 -7.09
CA ALA A 241 -9.09 -1.76 -7.72
C ALA A 241 -9.66 -0.34 -7.87
N ALA A 242 -10.17 -0.02 -9.04
CA ALA A 242 -10.79 1.28 -9.31
C ALA A 242 -11.98 1.16 -10.25
N THR A 243 -13.00 2.01 -10.05
CA THR A 243 -14.10 2.15 -11.01
C THR A 243 -13.83 3.36 -11.91
N ILE A 244 -13.65 3.11 -13.20
CA ILE A 244 -13.35 4.12 -14.20
C ILE A 244 -14.40 4.01 -15.31
N HIS A 245 -15.04 5.12 -15.67
CA HIS A 245 -16.17 5.16 -16.62
C HIS A 245 -17.26 4.12 -16.32
N GLY A 246 -17.53 3.86 -15.02
CA GLY A 246 -18.51 2.88 -14.58
C GLY A 246 -18.10 1.40 -14.67
N GLN A 247 -16.88 1.13 -15.17
CA GLN A 247 -16.32 -0.21 -15.25
C GLN A 247 -15.33 -0.44 -14.12
N ARG A 248 -15.36 -1.63 -13.49
CA ARG A 248 -14.40 -2.03 -12.45
C ARG A 248 -13.14 -2.58 -13.08
N HIS A 249 -11.99 -2.07 -12.65
CA HIS A 249 -10.65 -2.41 -13.12
C HIS A 249 -9.80 -2.91 -11.95
N ILE A 250 -9.00 -3.94 -12.20
CA ILE A 250 -7.86 -4.30 -11.36
C ILE A 250 -6.59 -3.83 -12.06
N LEU A 251 -5.91 -2.88 -11.46
CA LEU A 251 -4.69 -2.26 -11.98
C LEU A 251 -3.47 -2.91 -11.36
N CYS A 252 -2.71 -3.61 -12.17
CA CYS A 252 -1.50 -4.34 -11.77
C CYS A 252 -0.29 -3.69 -12.42
N LEU A 253 0.54 -2.98 -11.64
CA LEU A 253 1.82 -2.49 -12.15
C LEU A 253 2.86 -3.60 -12.05
N MET A 254 2.92 -4.42 -13.10
CA MET A 254 3.89 -5.49 -13.25
C MET A 254 5.29 -4.95 -13.54
N ARG A 255 6.30 -5.80 -13.55
CA ARG A 255 7.66 -5.39 -13.88
C ARG A 255 7.79 -4.81 -15.30
N GLN A 256 6.99 -5.31 -16.25
CA GLN A 256 6.99 -4.85 -17.66
C GLN A 256 6.13 -3.60 -17.86
N GLY A 257 5.14 -3.36 -17.03
CA GLY A 257 4.25 -2.22 -17.14
C GLY A 257 2.92 -2.41 -16.44
N LEU A 258 2.01 -1.49 -16.71
CA LEU A 258 0.65 -1.51 -16.16
C LEU A 258 -0.24 -2.42 -16.98
N VAL A 259 -0.98 -3.30 -16.30
CA VAL A 259 -2.07 -4.08 -16.90
C VAL A 259 -3.35 -3.80 -16.16
N SER A 260 -4.45 -3.62 -16.88
CA SER A 260 -5.80 -3.55 -16.34
C SER A 260 -6.56 -4.82 -16.65
N LEU A 261 -7.14 -5.43 -15.63
CA LEU A 261 -7.90 -6.66 -15.74
C LEU A 261 -9.35 -6.46 -15.29
N ASN A 262 -10.25 -7.22 -15.91
CA ASN A 262 -11.59 -7.39 -15.41
C ASN A 262 -11.55 -8.27 -14.14
N PRO A 263 -12.15 -7.86 -13.01
CA PRO A 263 -12.05 -8.61 -11.75
C PRO A 263 -12.68 -9.98 -11.79
N ASP A 264 -13.74 -10.18 -12.59
CA ASP A 264 -14.50 -11.43 -12.60
C ASP A 264 -13.89 -12.50 -13.49
N THR A 265 -13.30 -12.08 -14.60
CA THR A 265 -12.82 -12.99 -15.65
C THR A 265 -11.31 -13.04 -15.82
N GLY A 266 -10.59 -12.09 -15.21
CA GLY A 266 -9.16 -11.90 -15.43
C GLY A 266 -8.82 -11.42 -16.86
N LYS A 267 -9.84 -11.13 -17.71
CA LYS A 267 -9.61 -10.66 -19.07
C LYS A 267 -8.91 -9.29 -19.04
N GLU A 268 -7.88 -9.15 -19.85
CA GLU A 268 -7.20 -7.88 -20.04
C GLU A 268 -8.14 -6.86 -20.69
N ASN A 269 -8.21 -5.66 -20.08
CA ASN A 269 -8.87 -4.50 -20.67
C ASN A 269 -7.87 -3.69 -21.52
N PHE A 270 -6.70 -3.43 -20.99
CA PHE A 270 -5.57 -2.79 -21.65
C PHE A 270 -4.27 -3.08 -20.91
N HIS A 271 -3.14 -2.84 -21.59
CA HIS A 271 -1.83 -2.75 -20.95
C HIS A 271 -1.07 -1.52 -21.47
N PHE A 272 -0.03 -1.14 -20.72
CA PHE A 272 0.86 -0.04 -21.07
C PHE A 272 2.28 -0.37 -20.66
N TRP A 273 3.19 -0.47 -21.61
CA TRP A 273 4.59 -0.77 -21.37
C TRP A 273 5.27 0.35 -20.58
N PHE A 274 5.76 0.02 -19.38
CA PHE A 274 6.43 0.96 -18.49
C PHE A 274 7.55 0.26 -17.74
N ARG A 275 8.73 0.27 -18.34
CA ARG A 275 9.92 -0.39 -17.80
C ARG A 275 11.18 0.38 -18.17
N ALA A 276 12.16 0.46 -17.26
CA ALA A 276 13.51 0.90 -17.60
C ALA A 276 14.18 -0.11 -18.55
N ARG A 277 15.11 0.39 -19.36
CA ARG A 277 15.79 -0.44 -20.38
C ARG A 277 16.81 -1.42 -19.83
N VAL A 278 16.90 -1.57 -18.53
CA VAL A 278 17.91 -2.38 -17.85
C VAL A 278 17.24 -3.57 -17.20
N ASN A 279 17.94 -4.69 -17.20
CA ASN A 279 17.40 -5.96 -16.68
C ASN A 279 17.08 -5.87 -15.18
N GLU A 280 17.84 -5.14 -14.38
CA GLU A 280 17.67 -5.03 -12.93
C GLU A 280 16.61 -3.99 -12.51
N SER A 281 15.72 -3.58 -13.40
CA SER A 281 14.63 -2.66 -13.07
C SER A 281 13.47 -3.37 -12.41
N VAL A 282 12.83 -2.69 -11.46
CA VAL A 282 11.58 -3.12 -10.82
C VAL A 282 10.62 -1.94 -10.69
N ASN A 283 9.34 -2.24 -10.61
CA ASN A 283 8.27 -1.30 -10.25
C ASN A 283 7.77 -1.65 -8.86
N ALA A 284 7.56 -0.64 -8.00
CA ALA A 284 7.17 -0.89 -6.61
C ALA A 284 6.16 0.14 -6.05
N MET A 285 5.81 1.18 -6.81
CA MET A 285 4.78 2.13 -6.47
C MET A 285 3.40 1.58 -6.86
N ASN A 286 2.41 1.68 -5.98
CA ASN A 286 1.03 1.37 -6.36
C ASN A 286 0.49 2.42 -7.33
N PRO A 287 -0.30 2.02 -8.35
CA PRO A 287 -0.99 2.98 -9.22
C PRO A 287 -1.87 3.95 -8.42
N VAL A 288 -1.80 5.25 -8.72
CA VAL A 288 -2.68 6.27 -8.11
C VAL A 288 -3.74 6.66 -9.13
N VAL A 289 -5.01 6.52 -8.74
CA VAL A 289 -6.15 6.76 -9.63
C VAL A 289 -6.87 8.04 -9.22
N SER A 290 -7.23 8.85 -10.20
CA SER A 290 -8.07 10.03 -10.03
C SER A 290 -9.01 10.19 -11.24
N GLY A 291 -10.30 9.98 -11.02
CA GLY A 291 -11.28 10.00 -12.09
C GLY A 291 -10.96 8.96 -13.18
N ASP A 292 -10.69 9.42 -14.38
CA ASP A 292 -10.32 8.59 -15.54
C ASP A 292 -8.80 8.52 -15.78
N THR A 293 -7.99 8.97 -14.82
CA THR A 293 -6.53 9.01 -14.97
C THR A 293 -5.82 8.10 -13.98
N ILE A 294 -4.68 7.54 -14.41
CA ILE A 294 -3.84 6.62 -13.63
C ILE A 294 -2.40 7.12 -13.67
N LEU A 295 -1.83 7.41 -12.51
CA LEU A 295 -0.42 7.72 -12.36
C LEU A 295 0.37 6.45 -12.03
N ILE A 296 1.47 6.24 -12.74
CA ILE A 296 2.50 5.24 -12.42
C ILE A 296 3.88 5.88 -12.41
N SER A 297 4.78 5.37 -11.57
CA SER A 297 6.14 5.90 -11.44
C SER A 297 7.14 4.80 -11.08
N ALA A 298 8.41 5.01 -11.47
CA ALA A 298 9.53 4.24 -10.99
C ALA A 298 10.82 5.06 -10.95
N ALA A 299 11.67 4.77 -9.97
CA ALA A 299 12.96 5.45 -9.80
C ALA A 299 14.11 4.76 -10.53
N TYR A 300 13.95 3.48 -10.88
CA TYR A 300 15.00 2.72 -11.53
C TYR A 300 15.40 3.33 -12.86
N TYR A 301 16.70 3.64 -12.98
CA TYR A 301 17.31 4.22 -14.17
C TYR A 301 16.58 5.47 -14.70
N ARG A 302 15.96 6.21 -13.78
CA ARG A 302 15.32 7.50 -14.03
C ARG A 302 14.19 7.44 -15.05
N ILE A 303 13.40 6.37 -15.05
CA ILE A 303 12.25 6.24 -15.96
C ILE A 303 11.20 7.31 -15.69
N GLY A 304 11.06 7.76 -14.42
CA GLY A 304 10.15 8.82 -14.03
C GLY A 304 8.72 8.37 -13.83
N SER A 305 7.79 9.28 -14.11
CA SER A 305 6.35 9.09 -13.95
C SER A 305 5.60 9.31 -15.25
N VAL A 306 4.47 8.64 -15.39
CA VAL A 306 3.54 8.78 -16.50
C VAL A 306 2.13 8.91 -15.98
N LEU A 307 1.36 9.89 -16.47
CA LEU A 307 -0.08 9.94 -16.30
C LEU A 307 -0.74 9.36 -17.54
N LEU A 308 -1.56 8.36 -17.33
CA LEU A 308 -2.36 7.71 -18.37
C LEU A 308 -3.81 8.13 -18.23
N LYS A 309 -4.47 8.40 -19.36
CA LYS A 309 -5.92 8.63 -19.44
C LYS A 309 -6.59 7.40 -20.03
N VAL A 310 -7.58 6.87 -19.30
CA VAL A 310 -8.39 5.75 -19.77
C VAL A 310 -9.46 6.27 -20.74
N ALA A 311 -9.59 5.65 -21.90
CA ALA A 311 -10.62 6.00 -22.86
C ALA A 311 -12.02 5.63 -22.37
N PRO A 312 -13.08 6.34 -22.81
CA PRO A 312 -14.45 5.91 -22.61
C PRO A 312 -14.64 4.45 -23.08
N GLY A 313 -15.23 3.60 -22.24
CA GLY A 313 -15.33 2.15 -22.50
C GLY A 313 -14.22 1.32 -21.87
N GLY A 314 -13.20 1.93 -21.24
CA GLY A 314 -12.26 1.27 -20.34
C GLY A 314 -11.26 0.31 -20.98
N THR A 315 -11.13 0.29 -22.34
CA THR A 315 -10.35 -0.75 -23.05
C THR A 315 -9.03 -0.26 -23.63
N SER A 316 -8.68 1.00 -23.42
CA SER A 316 -7.40 1.55 -23.88
C SER A 316 -6.97 2.74 -23.03
N VAL A 317 -5.69 3.06 -23.07
CA VAL A 317 -5.10 4.20 -22.40
C VAL A 317 -4.23 5.03 -23.35
N THR A 318 -4.15 6.32 -23.08
CA THR A 318 -3.25 7.24 -23.75
C THR A 318 -2.36 7.93 -22.72
N GLU A 319 -1.10 8.17 -23.07
CA GLU A 319 -0.18 8.97 -22.27
C GLU A 319 -0.58 10.44 -22.32
N THR A 320 -0.93 11.02 -21.17
CA THR A 320 -1.24 12.45 -21.05
C THR A 320 0.04 13.26 -20.91
N TRP A 321 0.91 12.83 -20.01
CA TRP A 321 2.24 13.39 -19.83
C TRP A 321 3.23 12.36 -19.27
N ARG A 322 4.52 12.64 -19.50
CA ARG A 322 5.65 11.93 -18.90
C ARG A 322 6.61 12.94 -18.29
N SER A 323 7.04 12.71 -17.06
CA SER A 323 7.88 13.64 -16.32
C SER A 323 8.86 12.90 -15.40
N ARG A 324 10.00 13.55 -15.11
CA ARG A 324 10.94 13.15 -14.06
C ARG A 324 10.77 13.96 -12.77
N ALA A 325 9.72 14.75 -12.68
CA ALA A 325 9.39 15.45 -11.45
C ALA A 325 9.17 14.50 -10.28
N LEU A 326 8.67 13.28 -10.54
CA LEU A 326 8.62 12.19 -9.58
C LEU A 326 9.37 10.97 -10.14
N GLU A 327 10.23 10.39 -9.33
CA GLU A 327 10.96 9.14 -9.55
C GLU A 327 10.77 8.29 -8.29
N ILE A 328 9.63 7.59 -8.20
CA ILE A 328 9.22 6.91 -6.97
C ILE A 328 9.86 5.53 -6.89
N HIS A 329 10.47 5.19 -5.73
CA HIS A 329 11.10 3.90 -5.54
C HIS A 329 10.09 2.84 -5.05
N TRP A 330 9.55 2.97 -3.83
CA TRP A 330 8.59 1.99 -3.25
C TRP A 330 7.38 2.63 -2.55
N THR A 331 7.41 3.94 -2.32
CA THR A 331 6.32 4.62 -1.65
C THR A 331 5.18 4.92 -2.63
N THR A 332 4.01 5.23 -2.12
CA THR A 332 2.89 5.67 -2.95
C THR A 332 2.62 7.14 -2.64
N PRO A 333 2.51 8.01 -3.65
CA PRO A 333 2.16 9.41 -3.45
C PRO A 333 0.81 9.58 -2.78
N VAL A 334 0.72 10.56 -1.90
CA VAL A 334 -0.57 11.04 -1.38
C VAL A 334 -1.14 12.06 -2.37
N LEU A 335 -2.27 11.73 -2.98
CA LEU A 335 -3.02 12.67 -3.80
C LEU A 335 -4.00 13.46 -2.93
N HIS A 336 -3.86 14.78 -2.87
CA HIS A 336 -4.75 15.67 -2.15
C HIS A 336 -5.00 16.95 -2.95
N GLU A 337 -6.27 17.30 -3.19
CA GLU A 337 -6.69 18.51 -3.92
C GLU A 337 -5.92 18.72 -5.24
N GLY A 338 -5.77 17.66 -6.03
CA GLY A 338 -5.10 17.69 -7.34
C GLY A 338 -3.57 17.71 -7.28
N ASN A 339 -2.97 17.71 -6.09
CA ASN A 339 -1.53 17.70 -5.88
C ASN A 339 -1.06 16.37 -5.30
N LEU A 340 0.09 15.91 -5.79
CA LEU A 340 0.78 14.71 -5.35
C LEU A 340 1.89 15.11 -4.38
N TYR A 341 1.82 14.63 -3.16
CA TYR A 341 2.88 14.76 -2.14
C TYR A 341 3.64 13.45 -2.06
N ALA A 342 4.93 13.47 -2.40
CA ALA A 342 5.67 12.23 -2.58
C ALA A 342 7.15 12.34 -2.25
N PHE A 343 7.70 11.26 -1.68
CA PHE A 343 9.14 11.07 -1.61
C PHE A 343 9.63 10.49 -2.94
N SER A 344 10.63 11.11 -3.52
CA SER A 344 11.21 10.82 -4.84
C SER A 344 12.70 10.52 -4.70
N GLY A 345 13.25 9.68 -5.55
CA GLY A 345 14.65 9.27 -5.58
C GLY A 345 14.82 7.77 -5.34
N ARG A 346 15.86 7.19 -5.97
CA ARG A 346 16.19 5.77 -5.82
C ARG A 346 17.06 5.49 -4.60
N ASN A 347 18.00 6.36 -4.32
CA ASN A 347 18.98 6.21 -3.23
C ASN A 347 18.86 7.40 -2.27
N GLU A 348 19.38 7.25 -1.06
CA GLU A 348 19.37 8.31 -0.04
C GLU A 348 19.95 9.64 -0.56
N PRO A 349 21.02 9.62 -1.37
CA PRO A 349 21.55 10.85 -1.96
C PRO A 349 20.61 11.59 -2.90
N ASP A 350 19.66 10.90 -3.48
CA ASP A 350 18.70 11.46 -4.44
C ASP A 350 17.34 11.73 -3.80
N ALA A 351 17.24 11.54 -2.47
CA ALA A 351 15.99 11.66 -1.75
C ALA A 351 15.44 13.10 -1.76
N ARG A 352 14.21 13.26 -2.19
CA ARG A 352 13.50 14.53 -2.30
C ARG A 352 12.08 14.36 -1.78
N PHE A 353 11.55 15.34 -1.07
CA PHE A 353 10.11 15.46 -0.84
C PHE A 353 9.56 16.50 -1.80
N ARG A 354 8.53 16.13 -2.56
CA ARG A 354 8.04 16.93 -3.70
C ARG A 354 6.53 17.07 -3.69
N CYS A 355 6.08 18.23 -4.14
CA CYS A 355 4.72 18.46 -4.57
C CYS A 355 4.69 18.58 -6.09
N VAL A 356 3.79 17.82 -6.72
CA VAL A 356 3.61 17.82 -8.18
C VAL A 356 2.14 17.93 -8.50
N GLU A 357 1.76 18.85 -9.38
CA GLU A 357 0.40 18.93 -9.89
C GLU A 357 0.07 17.71 -10.72
N MET A 358 -0.95 16.93 -10.32
CA MET A 358 -1.25 15.66 -10.97
C MET A 358 -1.69 15.84 -12.43
N ALA A 359 -2.48 16.87 -12.72
CA ALA A 359 -3.03 17.07 -14.05
C ALA A 359 -1.95 17.34 -15.12
N THR A 360 -0.85 18.00 -14.76
CA THR A 360 0.18 18.47 -15.70
C THR A 360 1.55 17.82 -15.53
N GLY A 361 1.78 17.14 -14.39
CA GLY A 361 3.10 16.63 -14.02
C GLY A 361 4.11 17.72 -13.68
N LYS A 362 3.65 18.97 -13.47
CA LYS A 362 4.50 20.11 -13.12
C LYS A 362 4.98 20.01 -11.68
N LEU A 363 6.29 20.14 -11.49
CA LEU A 363 6.89 20.29 -10.18
C LEU A 363 6.46 21.63 -9.57
N VAL A 364 5.83 21.59 -8.42
CA VAL A 364 5.38 22.78 -7.69
C VAL A 364 6.42 23.25 -6.70
N TRP A 365 6.91 22.34 -5.84
CA TRP A 365 8.06 22.57 -4.98
C TRP A 365 8.89 21.28 -4.79
N ASP A 366 10.14 21.47 -4.39
CA ASP A 366 11.16 20.42 -4.28
C ASP A 366 12.02 20.65 -3.04
N GLN A 367 11.90 19.77 -2.05
CA GLN A 367 12.69 19.83 -0.81
C GLN A 367 13.74 18.72 -0.82
N ASP A 368 15.00 19.09 -0.55
CA ASP A 368 16.09 18.14 -0.41
C ASP A 368 15.96 17.35 0.89
N GLU A 369 15.83 16.05 0.80
CA GLU A 369 15.75 15.10 1.90
C GLU A 369 16.97 14.18 1.98
N SER A 370 18.01 14.47 1.21
CA SER A 370 19.24 13.68 1.24
C SER A 370 20.02 13.89 2.55
N TRP A 371 20.52 12.80 3.13
CA TRP A 371 21.25 12.80 4.39
C TRP A 371 22.71 12.28 4.27
N ARG A 372 23.31 12.50 3.13
CA ARG A 372 24.70 12.10 2.79
C ARG A 372 25.78 12.51 3.78
N LYS A 373 25.54 13.53 4.60
CA LYS A 373 26.62 14.20 5.34
C LYS A 373 26.80 13.72 6.79
N SER A 374 26.03 12.77 7.27
CA SER A 374 26.08 12.38 8.68
C SER A 374 25.85 10.89 8.91
N TYR A 375 26.83 10.07 8.58
CA TYR A 375 26.82 8.65 8.99
C TYR A 375 26.96 8.44 10.52
N LEU A 376 27.16 9.49 11.30
CA LEU A 376 27.47 9.43 12.74
C LEU A 376 26.38 10.03 13.64
N ALA A 377 25.41 10.74 13.10
CA ALA A 377 24.27 11.30 13.87
C ALA A 377 22.95 10.88 13.22
N PRO A 378 21.83 10.82 13.97
CA PRO A 378 20.50 10.63 13.38
C PRO A 378 20.30 11.67 12.28
N PRO A 379 19.88 11.27 11.06
CA PRO A 379 19.71 12.22 9.98
C PRO A 379 18.60 13.22 10.33
N GLU A 380 18.85 14.49 10.12
CA GLU A 380 17.84 15.55 10.28
C GLU A 380 16.78 15.51 9.19
N LYS A 381 17.05 14.80 8.10
CA LYS A 381 16.26 14.66 6.90
C LYS A 381 15.46 13.35 6.91
N TYR A 382 14.34 13.31 6.22
CA TYR A 382 13.48 12.12 6.16
C TYR A 382 14.00 11.03 5.21
N GLY A 383 14.90 11.37 4.31
CA GLY A 383 15.35 10.43 3.29
C GLY A 383 14.22 10.06 2.30
N ARG A 384 14.09 8.78 1.98
CA ARG A 384 13.02 8.25 1.13
C ARG A 384 11.84 7.81 2.01
N GLY A 385 11.25 8.76 2.72
CA GLY A 385 10.17 8.54 3.65
C GLY A 385 8.86 8.06 2.99
N SER A 386 7.88 7.80 3.82
CA SER A 386 6.51 7.52 3.41
C SER A 386 5.54 8.43 4.16
N ALA A 387 4.38 8.69 3.55
CA ALA A 387 3.38 9.59 4.12
C ALA A 387 1.98 8.98 4.04
N ILE A 388 1.14 9.35 5.01
CA ILE A 388 -0.31 9.16 4.96
C ILE A 388 -1.01 10.49 5.21
N LEU A 389 -2.22 10.64 4.72
CA LEU A 389 -3.08 11.81 4.95
C LEU A 389 -4.19 11.47 5.94
N ALA A 390 -4.33 12.26 6.98
CA ALA A 390 -5.44 12.20 7.92
C ALA A 390 -5.71 13.59 8.50
N ASP A 391 -6.96 13.95 8.74
CA ASP A 391 -7.36 15.22 9.36
C ASP A 391 -6.69 16.44 8.71
N ASN A 392 -6.61 16.44 7.37
CA ASN A 392 -5.92 17.46 6.58
C ASN A 392 -4.44 17.69 6.97
N LYS A 393 -3.77 16.62 7.40
CA LYS A 393 -2.34 16.60 7.79
C LYS A 393 -1.64 15.42 7.14
N LEU A 394 -0.42 15.63 6.68
CA LEU A 394 0.47 14.54 6.23
C LEU A 394 1.29 14.08 7.44
N ILE A 395 1.14 12.80 7.79
CA ILE A 395 1.96 12.12 8.79
C ILE A 395 3.06 11.40 8.03
N VAL A 396 4.30 11.80 8.27
CA VAL A 396 5.47 11.35 7.51
C VAL A 396 6.37 10.51 8.40
N MET A 397 6.76 9.33 7.90
CA MET A 397 7.81 8.49 8.50
C MET A 397 9.06 8.52 7.63
N GLY A 398 10.17 8.99 8.16
CA GLY A 398 11.48 8.98 7.52
C GLY A 398 12.19 7.64 7.69
N GLU A 399 13.16 7.36 6.82
CA GLU A 399 13.91 6.09 6.77
C GLU A 399 14.70 5.76 8.05
N ALA A 400 15.08 6.76 8.85
CA ALA A 400 15.84 6.56 10.06
C ALA A 400 15.04 6.88 11.34
N GLY A 401 13.71 6.87 11.25
CA GLY A 401 12.83 7.02 12.39
C GLY A 401 12.39 8.46 12.70
N GLN A 402 12.53 9.39 11.75
CA GLN A 402 11.96 10.71 11.87
C GLN A 402 10.45 10.65 11.67
N LEU A 403 9.69 11.19 12.60
CA LEU A 403 8.25 11.36 12.49
C LEU A 403 7.93 12.83 12.25
N GLY A 404 7.33 13.16 11.11
CA GLY A 404 6.96 14.51 10.73
C GLY A 404 5.46 14.70 10.62
N LEU A 405 4.99 15.90 10.93
CA LEU A 405 3.65 16.37 10.65
C LEU A 405 3.74 17.56 9.71
N PHE A 406 3.07 17.47 8.57
CA PHE A 406 3.04 18.54 7.58
C PHE A 406 1.60 18.95 7.29
N ARG A 407 1.41 20.24 6.97
CA ARG A 407 0.19 20.68 6.32
C ARG A 407 0.32 20.44 4.81
N PRO A 408 -0.67 19.79 4.16
CA PRO A 408 -0.70 19.75 2.70
C PRO A 408 -0.80 21.18 2.17
N ASN A 409 0.27 21.68 1.57
CA ASN A 409 0.35 23.05 1.05
C ASN A 409 1.01 22.98 -0.34
N PRO A 410 0.30 23.35 -1.43
CA PRO A 410 0.91 23.37 -2.75
C PRO A 410 1.95 24.49 -2.91
N GLY A 411 1.97 25.49 -2.05
CA GLY A 411 2.94 26.58 -2.13
C GLY A 411 4.32 26.23 -1.57
N MET A 412 4.39 25.34 -0.57
CA MET A 412 5.64 25.00 0.11
C MET A 412 5.50 23.72 0.94
N ALA A 413 6.63 23.10 1.28
CA ALA A 413 6.67 22.03 2.29
C ALA A 413 6.52 22.66 3.70
N GLU A 414 5.31 22.60 4.26
CA GLU A 414 4.98 23.22 5.55
C GLU A 414 5.07 22.21 6.69
N GLU A 415 6.27 22.05 7.27
CA GLU A 415 6.50 21.20 8.44
C GLU A 415 5.91 21.86 9.70
N ILE A 416 4.97 21.19 10.36
CA ILE A 416 4.34 21.65 11.60
C ILE A 416 5.14 21.16 12.82
N SER A 417 5.48 19.88 12.83
CA SER A 417 6.19 19.25 13.94
C SER A 417 7.11 18.16 13.43
N LYS A 418 8.22 17.96 14.12
CA LYS A 418 9.19 16.90 13.86
C LYS A 418 9.65 16.27 15.16
N PHE A 419 9.85 14.97 15.14
CA PHE A 419 10.27 14.18 16.29
C PHE A 419 11.11 12.99 15.84
N GLN A 420 12.23 12.75 16.53
CA GLN A 420 13.01 11.52 16.33
C GLN A 420 12.43 10.42 17.21
N VAL A 421 11.82 9.42 16.61
CA VAL A 421 11.22 8.30 17.35
C VAL A 421 12.33 7.49 18.03
N PRO A 422 12.34 7.38 19.37
CA PRO A 422 13.32 6.59 20.08
C PRO A 422 13.31 5.10 19.65
N GLU A 423 14.48 4.47 19.59
CA GLU A 423 14.66 3.07 19.20
C GLU A 423 14.29 2.71 17.75
N MET A 424 13.77 3.64 16.95
CA MET A 424 13.60 3.47 15.51
C MET A 424 14.93 3.78 14.82
N LYS A 425 15.44 2.82 14.08
CA LYS A 425 16.72 2.91 13.35
C LYS A 425 16.50 2.54 11.90
N TYR A 426 17.35 3.10 11.03
CA TYR A 426 17.39 2.70 9.62
C TYR A 426 17.55 1.18 9.47
N PRO A 427 16.78 0.55 8.57
CA PRO A 427 15.77 1.15 7.70
C PRO A 427 14.35 1.12 8.32
N CYS A 428 13.61 2.23 8.19
CA CYS A 428 12.20 2.35 8.52
C CYS A 428 11.40 2.54 7.23
N TRP A 429 11.25 1.48 6.44
CA TRP A 429 10.61 1.54 5.11
C TRP A 429 9.13 1.18 5.11
N THR A 430 8.59 0.90 6.27
CA THR A 430 7.16 0.59 6.42
C THR A 430 6.35 1.88 6.51
N ALA A 431 5.28 1.97 5.73
CA ALA A 431 4.37 3.11 5.80
C ALA A 431 3.69 3.20 7.18
N PRO A 432 3.44 4.41 7.71
CA PRO A 432 2.64 4.60 8.92
C PRO A 432 1.24 4.00 8.77
N VAL A 433 0.67 3.56 9.89
CA VAL A 433 -0.70 3.04 9.96
C VAL A 433 -1.45 3.83 11.03
N LEU A 434 -2.62 4.34 10.69
CA LEU A 434 -3.48 5.08 11.61
C LEU A 434 -4.82 4.37 11.76
N SER A 435 -5.20 4.08 13.00
CA SER A 435 -6.50 3.52 13.33
C SER A 435 -6.91 3.86 14.76
N ASN A 436 -8.13 4.34 14.95
CA ASN A 436 -8.65 4.75 16.26
C ASN A 436 -7.79 5.81 16.97
N HIS A 437 -7.35 6.83 16.23
CA HIS A 437 -6.40 7.86 16.66
C HIS A 437 -5.03 7.32 17.08
N LYS A 438 -4.77 6.03 16.90
CA LYS A 438 -3.50 5.41 17.24
C LYS A 438 -2.63 5.26 15.99
N LEU A 439 -1.43 5.80 16.10
CA LEU A 439 -0.41 5.74 15.05
C LEU A 439 0.55 4.60 15.35
N TYR A 440 0.59 3.62 14.44
CA TYR A 440 1.51 2.49 14.51
C TYR A 440 2.67 2.69 13.55
N LEU A 441 3.88 2.67 14.10
CA LEU A 441 5.13 2.81 13.37
C LEU A 441 5.95 1.53 13.50
N ARG A 442 6.56 1.09 12.39
CA ARG A 442 7.39 -0.10 12.36
C ARG A 442 8.78 0.17 11.78
N SER A 443 9.81 -0.33 12.45
CA SER A 443 11.13 -0.62 11.89
C SER A 443 11.34 -2.13 11.75
N GLU A 444 12.53 -2.58 11.36
CA GLU A 444 12.82 -4.02 11.26
C GLU A 444 12.66 -4.80 12.56
N SER A 445 12.74 -4.15 13.72
CA SER A 445 12.74 -4.83 15.02
C SER A 445 11.81 -4.22 16.08
N ARG A 446 11.09 -3.16 15.71
CA ARG A 446 10.20 -2.44 16.64
C ARG A 446 8.86 -2.17 16.01
N LEU A 447 7.82 -2.31 16.82
CA LEU A 447 6.49 -1.78 16.57
C LEU A 447 6.14 -0.84 17.72
N ILE A 448 5.76 0.40 17.41
CA ILE A 448 5.49 1.44 18.41
C ILE A 448 4.12 2.05 18.11
N CYS A 449 3.34 2.28 19.16
CA CYS A 449 2.02 2.90 19.09
C CYS A 449 2.04 4.24 19.83
N TYR A 450 1.58 5.29 19.16
CA TYR A 450 1.37 6.62 19.72
C TYR A 450 -0.11 6.98 19.69
N ASP A 451 -0.58 7.75 20.66
CA ASP A 451 -1.91 8.35 20.65
C ASP A 451 -1.84 9.73 19.96
N LEU A 452 -2.64 9.90 18.92
CA LEU A 452 -2.77 11.18 18.20
C LEU A 452 -4.08 11.89 18.50
N LYS A 453 -4.88 11.40 19.45
CA LYS A 453 -6.16 12.02 19.80
C LYS A 453 -5.95 13.43 20.33
N LYS A 454 -6.67 14.41 19.76
CA LYS A 454 -6.76 15.75 20.29
C LYS A 454 -7.65 15.74 21.53
N ASN A 455 -7.16 16.28 22.65
CA ASN A 455 -7.91 16.41 23.91
C ASN A 455 -9.00 17.50 23.80
#